data_7dbd3d1e80dc3265009e049c3c2c2123
#
_entry.id   7dbd3d1e80dc3265009e049c3c2c2123
#
_cell.length_a   1.000
_cell.length_b   1.000
_cell.length_c   1.000
_cell.angle_alpha   90.00
_cell.angle_beta   90.00
_cell.angle_gamma   90.00
#
_symmetry.space_group_name_H-M   'P 1'
#
loop_
_entity.id
_entity.type
_entity.pdbx_description
1 polymer ?
#
loop_
_entity_poly.entity_id
_entity_poly.type
_entity_poly.pdbx_seq_one_letter_code
_entity_poly.pdbx_strand_id
1 'polypeptide(L)'
;MKKYNILYSKKMVALCFGIAIPIWLMILIASLFSDILSYDILISFMPLAIALIIWLISLLRIVFAKRLFHEQIRKLNVQFEDNDVKCIVLSYLYVSHDWLIFCGKFFLHRNFIVSISIKPKTTSMGNDYVCVIKCINDKIYKVHLPSKSNGKAIQNWFK
;
A
#
# COMPACT_ATOMS: atom_id res chain seq x y z
N MET A 1 5.83 -11.71 7.04
CA MET A 1 6.12 -10.32 6.62
C MET A 1 6.79 -10.21 5.24
N LYS A 2 7.91 -10.91 4.98
CA LYS A 2 8.66 -10.86 3.70
C LYS A 2 7.75 -11.13 2.49
N LYS A 3 6.88 -12.13 2.55
CA LYS A 3 5.91 -12.53 1.51
C LYS A 3 5.00 -11.36 1.09
N TYR A 4 4.41 -10.63 2.04
CA TYR A 4 3.48 -9.53 1.77
C TYR A 4 4.16 -8.30 1.17
N ASN A 5 5.37 -7.98 1.63
CA ASN A 5 6.16 -6.88 1.08
C ASN A 5 6.64 -7.19 -0.35
N ILE A 6 7.01 -8.45 -0.64
CA ILE A 6 7.39 -8.88 -1.99
C ILE A 6 6.19 -8.79 -2.94
N LEU A 7 5.00 -9.24 -2.50
CA LEU A 7 3.77 -9.12 -3.29
C LEU A 7 3.45 -7.66 -3.63
N TYR A 8 3.56 -6.77 -2.64
CA TYR A 8 3.34 -5.34 -2.86
C TYR A 8 4.38 -4.74 -3.80
N SER A 9 5.67 -5.04 -3.61
CA SER A 9 6.75 -4.55 -4.47
C SER A 9 6.58 -5.00 -5.92
N LYS A 10 6.30 -6.30 -6.16
CA LYS A 10 6.05 -6.82 -7.51
C LYS A 10 4.86 -6.14 -8.18
N LYS A 11 3.76 -5.93 -7.45
CA LYS A 11 2.57 -5.25 -7.96
C LYS A 11 2.87 -3.79 -8.32
N MET A 12 3.65 -3.08 -7.49
CA MET A 12 4.03 -1.69 -7.76
C MET A 12 4.96 -1.57 -8.96
N VAL A 13 5.92 -2.48 -9.11
CA VAL A 13 6.78 -2.53 -10.31
C VAL A 13 5.94 -2.76 -11.56
N ALA A 14 5.06 -3.76 -11.56
CA ALA A 14 4.20 -4.04 -12.71
C ALA A 14 3.29 -2.84 -13.05
N LEU A 15 2.74 -2.15 -12.06
CA LEU A 15 1.84 -1.02 -12.26
C LEU A 15 2.60 0.23 -12.75
N CYS A 16 3.75 0.55 -12.15
CA CYS A 16 4.52 1.74 -12.52
C CYS A 16 5.19 1.58 -13.89
N PHE A 17 5.90 0.49 -14.11
CA PHE A 17 6.67 0.30 -15.33
C PHE A 17 5.85 -0.34 -16.46
N GLY A 18 4.82 -1.14 -16.14
CA GLY A 18 3.91 -1.70 -17.14
C GLY A 18 3.11 -0.64 -17.89
N ILE A 19 2.88 0.53 -17.30
CA ILE A 19 2.24 1.68 -17.96
C ILE A 19 3.31 2.61 -18.57
N ALA A 20 4.37 2.90 -17.82
CA ALA A 20 5.37 3.88 -18.24
C ALA A 20 6.16 3.45 -19.49
N ILE A 21 6.50 2.16 -19.61
CA ILE A 21 7.26 1.65 -20.76
C ILE A 21 6.49 1.79 -22.09
N PRO A 22 5.23 1.36 -22.21
CA PRO A 22 4.47 1.57 -23.43
C PRO A 22 4.33 3.06 -23.82
N ILE A 23 4.05 3.92 -22.82
CA ILE A 23 3.95 5.38 -23.07
C ILE A 23 5.29 5.93 -23.56
N TRP A 24 6.39 5.56 -22.93
CA TRP A 24 7.73 5.95 -23.34
C TRP A 24 8.03 5.51 -24.76
N LEU A 25 7.74 4.26 -25.13
CA LEU A 25 7.93 3.74 -26.48
C LEU A 25 7.09 4.50 -27.51
N MET A 26 5.85 4.82 -27.20
CA MET A 26 4.99 5.61 -28.10
C MET A 26 5.56 7.01 -28.36
N ILE A 27 6.03 7.70 -27.32
CA ILE A 27 6.64 9.02 -27.43
C ILE A 27 7.95 8.94 -28.23
N LEU A 28 8.78 7.92 -27.96
CA LEU A 28 10.05 7.71 -28.65
C LEU A 28 9.83 7.42 -30.14
N ILE A 29 8.84 6.61 -30.50
CA ILE A 29 8.49 6.36 -31.90
C ILE A 29 8.00 7.66 -32.56
N ALA A 30 7.14 8.44 -31.90
CA ALA A 30 6.65 9.70 -32.43
C ALA A 30 7.80 10.71 -32.65
N SER A 31 8.79 10.77 -31.74
CA SER A 31 9.95 11.66 -31.87
C SER A 31 10.88 11.28 -33.02
N LEU A 32 10.93 9.99 -33.40
CA LEU A 32 11.72 9.55 -34.56
C LEU A 32 11.14 9.98 -35.92
N PHE A 33 9.83 10.28 -35.93
CA PHE A 33 9.13 10.77 -37.13
C PHE A 33 8.97 12.30 -37.17
N SER A 34 9.40 13.01 -36.12
CA SER A 34 9.39 14.48 -36.07
C SER A 34 10.81 15.01 -36.29
N ASP A 35 10.96 16.04 -37.15
CA ASP A 35 12.26 16.68 -37.43
C ASP A 35 12.84 17.49 -36.26
N ILE A 36 12.18 17.49 -35.07
CA ILE A 36 12.56 18.25 -33.87
C ILE A 36 13.24 17.33 -32.86
N LEU A 37 14.48 16.91 -33.18
CA LEU A 37 15.14 15.80 -32.50
C LEU A 37 15.69 16.06 -31.09
N SER A 38 15.96 17.30 -30.66
CA SER A 38 16.78 17.52 -29.45
C SER A 38 15.97 17.75 -28.16
N TYR A 39 14.82 18.40 -28.21
CA TYR A 39 13.95 18.63 -27.05
C TYR A 39 13.06 17.43 -26.74
N ASP A 40 12.61 16.72 -27.76
CA ASP A 40 11.66 15.60 -27.64
C ASP A 40 12.27 14.37 -26.97
N ILE A 41 13.59 14.13 -27.12
CA ILE A 41 14.27 13.00 -26.47
C ILE A 41 14.25 13.17 -24.94
N LEU A 42 14.50 14.37 -24.42
CA LEU A 42 14.50 14.60 -22.96
C LEU A 42 13.11 14.45 -22.36
N ILE A 43 12.08 14.94 -23.06
CA ILE A 43 10.67 14.83 -22.67
C ILE A 43 10.21 13.36 -22.71
N SER A 44 10.75 12.55 -23.65
CA SER A 44 10.38 11.13 -23.76
C SER A 44 10.73 10.31 -22.52
N PHE A 45 11.75 10.70 -21.75
CA PHE A 45 12.13 10.02 -20.51
C PHE A 45 11.28 10.38 -19.30
N MET A 46 10.43 11.42 -19.39
CA MET A 46 9.60 11.89 -18.27
C MET A 46 8.69 10.80 -17.66
N PRO A 47 7.99 9.95 -18.43
CA PRO A 47 7.17 8.88 -17.87
C PRO A 47 7.98 7.87 -17.06
N LEU A 48 9.19 7.54 -17.51
CA LEU A 48 10.08 6.63 -16.78
C LEU A 48 10.61 7.25 -15.50
N ALA A 49 10.95 8.54 -15.50
CA ALA A 49 11.38 9.27 -14.30
C ALA A 49 10.26 9.32 -13.25
N ILE A 50 9.03 9.61 -13.66
CA ILE A 50 7.86 9.61 -12.78
C ILE A 50 7.62 8.20 -12.21
N ALA A 51 7.68 7.16 -13.03
CA ALA A 51 7.53 5.78 -12.58
C ALA A 51 8.61 5.39 -11.56
N LEU A 52 9.86 5.81 -11.77
CA LEU A 52 10.97 5.59 -10.85
C LEU A 52 10.73 6.27 -9.50
N ILE A 53 10.29 7.52 -9.50
CA ILE A 53 9.98 8.27 -8.27
C ILE A 53 8.87 7.57 -7.48
N ILE A 54 7.78 7.18 -8.13
CA ILE A 54 6.67 6.48 -7.48
C ILE A 54 7.14 5.14 -6.90
N TRP A 55 7.98 4.42 -7.62
CA TRP A 55 8.57 3.16 -7.16
C TRP A 55 9.48 3.37 -5.94
N LEU A 56 10.36 4.38 -5.95
CA LEU A 56 11.21 4.73 -4.81
C LEU A 56 10.38 5.09 -3.56
N ILE A 57 9.32 5.88 -3.72
CA ILE A 57 8.39 6.19 -2.62
C ILE A 57 7.76 4.89 -2.06
N SER A 58 7.43 3.93 -2.92
CA SER A 58 6.87 2.64 -2.51
C SER A 58 7.87 1.81 -1.72
N LEU A 59 9.15 1.83 -2.10
CA LEU A 59 10.23 1.17 -1.34
C LEU A 59 10.40 1.80 0.05
N LEU A 60 10.39 3.12 0.15
CA LEU A 60 10.46 3.82 1.44
C LEU A 60 9.30 3.40 2.36
N ARG A 61 8.08 3.28 1.83
CA ARG A 61 6.93 2.78 2.61
C ARG A 61 7.16 1.38 3.16
N ILE A 62 7.75 0.47 2.38
CA ILE A 62 8.11 -0.88 2.84
C ILE A 62 9.13 -0.82 3.99
N VAL A 63 10.13 0.07 3.89
CA VAL A 63 11.13 0.25 4.95
C VAL A 63 10.48 0.75 6.23
N PHE A 64 9.59 1.75 6.15
CA PHE A 64 8.85 2.24 7.31
C PHE A 64 7.93 1.17 7.92
N ALA A 65 7.23 0.40 7.10
CA ALA A 65 6.40 -0.70 7.57
C ALA A 65 7.23 -1.77 8.32
N LYS A 66 8.43 -2.05 7.80
CA LYS A 66 9.40 -2.97 8.42
C LYS A 66 9.88 -2.47 9.79
N ARG A 67 10.23 -1.18 9.85
CA ARG A 67 10.68 -0.55 11.10
C ARG A 67 9.59 -0.60 12.17
N LEU A 68 8.36 -0.23 11.81
CA LEU A 68 7.20 -0.29 12.70
C LEU A 68 6.93 -1.72 13.21
N PHE A 69 7.04 -2.71 12.33
CA PHE A 69 6.87 -4.12 12.67
C PHE A 69 7.91 -4.59 13.71
N HIS A 70 9.20 -4.30 13.49
CA HIS A 70 10.26 -4.67 14.45
C HIS A 70 10.14 -3.92 15.78
N GLU A 71 9.68 -2.67 15.76
CA GLU A 71 9.39 -1.92 16.99
C GLU A 71 8.33 -2.60 17.83
N GLN A 72 7.25 -3.10 17.21
CA GLN A 72 6.18 -3.80 17.93
C GLN A 72 6.66 -5.15 18.47
N ILE A 73 7.38 -5.94 17.70
CA ILE A 73 7.97 -7.21 18.16
C ILE A 73 8.82 -6.98 19.40
N ARG A 74 9.68 -5.95 19.39
CA ARG A 74 10.55 -5.62 20.51
C ARG A 74 9.79 -5.12 21.73
N LYS A 75 8.78 -4.25 21.54
CA LYS A 75 8.01 -3.65 22.65
C LYS A 75 7.03 -4.62 23.29
N LEU A 76 6.42 -5.48 22.50
CA LEU A 76 5.37 -6.40 22.95
C LEU A 76 5.91 -7.81 23.23
N ASN A 77 7.17 -8.07 22.91
CA ASN A 77 7.80 -9.39 23.01
C ASN A 77 6.98 -10.50 22.32
N VAL A 78 6.44 -10.21 21.13
CA VAL A 78 5.57 -11.11 20.38
C VAL A 78 6.28 -11.63 19.13
N GLN A 79 5.87 -12.81 18.67
CA GLN A 79 6.32 -13.37 17.41
C GLN A 79 5.25 -13.20 16.32
N PHE A 80 5.69 -13.14 15.08
CA PHE A 80 4.80 -13.11 13.93
C PHE A 80 4.61 -14.53 13.40
N GLU A 81 3.41 -15.05 13.55
CA GLU A 81 3.01 -16.31 12.95
C GLU A 81 2.16 -16.05 11.70
N ASP A 82 2.52 -16.70 10.60
CA ASP A 82 1.84 -16.58 9.30
C ASP A 82 0.70 -17.62 9.16
N ASN A 83 0.17 -18.06 10.29
CA ASN A 83 -0.90 -19.03 10.37
C ASN A 83 -2.26 -18.32 10.30
N ASP A 84 -3.23 -18.96 9.67
CA ASP A 84 -4.64 -18.51 9.59
C ASP A 84 -4.86 -17.07 9.07
N VAL A 85 -4.09 -16.67 8.08
CA VAL A 85 -4.24 -15.35 7.47
C VAL A 85 -5.48 -15.32 6.58
N LYS A 86 -6.45 -14.47 6.96
CA LYS A 86 -7.69 -14.22 6.20
C LYS A 86 -7.57 -12.93 5.40
N CYS A 87 -7.97 -12.99 4.13
CA CYS A 87 -8.06 -11.81 3.27
C CYS A 87 -9.35 -11.04 3.57
N ILE A 88 -9.24 -9.76 3.93
CA ILE A 88 -10.40 -8.87 4.11
C ILE A 88 -10.67 -8.08 2.82
N VAL A 89 -9.62 -7.52 2.22
CA VAL A 89 -9.73 -6.85 0.92
C VAL A 89 -8.65 -7.39 0.01
N LEU A 90 -9.08 -7.89 -1.13
CA LEU A 90 -8.22 -8.59 -2.10
C LEU A 90 -6.97 -7.75 -2.40
N SER A 91 -5.82 -8.40 -2.35
CA SER A 91 -4.50 -7.88 -2.70
C SER A 91 -3.84 -6.90 -1.72
N TYR A 92 -4.50 -6.38 -0.69
CA TYR A 92 -3.81 -5.42 0.17
C TYR A 92 -4.12 -5.47 1.67
N LEU A 93 -5.25 -6.02 2.11
CA LEU A 93 -5.64 -6.04 3.52
C LEU A 93 -5.93 -7.45 4.01
N TYR A 94 -5.19 -7.87 5.01
CA TYR A 94 -5.28 -9.20 5.60
C TYR A 94 -5.31 -9.11 7.12
N VAL A 95 -5.89 -10.10 7.76
CA VAL A 95 -5.79 -10.32 9.21
C VAL A 95 -5.28 -11.72 9.48
N SER A 96 -4.43 -11.85 10.48
CA SER A 96 -4.12 -13.11 11.12
C SER A 96 -4.68 -13.09 12.55
N HIS A 97 -4.34 -14.08 13.36
CA HIS A 97 -4.83 -14.15 14.75
C HIS A 97 -4.63 -12.83 15.50
N ASP A 98 -3.42 -12.28 15.50
CA ASP A 98 -3.07 -11.08 16.26
C ASP A 98 -2.60 -9.89 15.41
N TRP A 99 -2.54 -10.04 14.09
CA TRP A 99 -1.96 -9.04 13.22
C TRP A 99 -2.93 -8.55 12.16
N LEU A 100 -3.01 -7.22 12.02
CA LEU A 100 -3.64 -6.55 10.89
C LEU A 100 -2.53 -6.15 9.90
N ILE A 101 -2.62 -6.66 8.68
CA ILE A 101 -1.59 -6.53 7.66
C ILE A 101 -2.14 -5.69 6.51
N PHE A 102 -1.55 -4.52 6.31
CA PHE A 102 -1.80 -3.70 5.12
C PHE A 102 -0.52 -3.70 4.27
N CYS A 103 -0.57 -4.45 3.16
CA CYS A 103 0.59 -4.65 2.30
C CYS A 103 1.23 -3.31 1.88
N GLY A 104 2.54 -3.17 2.14
CA GLY A 104 3.33 -1.98 1.82
C GLY A 104 3.07 -0.74 2.67
N LYS A 105 2.19 -0.79 3.67
CA LYS A 105 1.93 0.36 4.54
C LYS A 105 2.23 0.09 6.01
N PHE A 106 1.66 -0.98 6.58
CA PHE A 106 1.90 -1.31 7.98
C PHE A 106 1.55 -2.77 8.30
N PHE A 107 2.12 -3.23 9.40
CA PHE A 107 1.78 -4.44 10.12
C PHE A 107 1.48 -4.01 11.56
N LEU A 108 0.26 -4.21 12.03
CA LEU A 108 -0.15 -3.79 13.37
C LEU A 108 -0.58 -5.01 14.18
N HIS A 109 0.07 -5.20 15.33
CA HIS A 109 -0.34 -6.19 16.31
C HIS A 109 -1.58 -5.69 17.05
N ARG A 110 -2.50 -6.60 17.40
CA ARG A 110 -3.76 -6.28 18.09
C ARG A 110 -3.52 -5.46 19.36
N ASN A 111 -2.56 -5.85 20.19
CA ASN A 111 -2.22 -5.15 21.43
C ASN A 111 -1.54 -3.79 21.20
N PHE A 112 -1.16 -3.46 19.97
CA PHE A 112 -0.61 -2.14 19.61
C PHE A 112 -1.70 -1.15 19.20
N ILE A 113 -2.94 -1.64 19.01
CA ILE A 113 -4.09 -0.84 18.58
C ILE A 113 -4.91 -0.46 19.83
N VAL A 114 -5.18 0.83 19.98
CA VAL A 114 -6.02 1.38 21.06
C VAL A 114 -7.50 1.33 20.67
N SER A 115 -7.81 1.73 19.42
CA SER A 115 -9.19 1.76 18.96
C SER A 115 -9.28 1.67 17.45
N ILE A 116 -10.40 1.12 16.99
CA ILE A 116 -10.77 1.06 15.57
C ILE A 116 -12.14 1.68 15.39
N SER A 117 -12.25 2.68 14.55
CA SER A 117 -13.51 3.31 14.17
C SER A 117 -13.72 3.30 12.67
N ILE A 118 -14.96 3.08 12.22
CA ILE A 118 -15.32 3.08 10.81
C ILE A 118 -16.21 4.30 10.56
N LYS A 119 -15.79 5.10 9.58
CA LYS A 119 -16.55 6.30 9.18
C LYS A 119 -16.97 6.17 7.73
N PRO A 120 -18.23 6.50 7.38
CA PRO A 120 -18.61 6.62 5.99
C PRO A 120 -17.85 7.80 5.37
N LYS A 121 -17.48 7.66 4.11
CA LYS A 121 -16.90 8.73 3.29
C LYS A 121 -17.70 8.80 2.00
N THR A 122 -18.46 9.86 1.84
CA THR A 122 -19.17 10.11 0.60
C THR A 122 -18.14 10.53 -0.47
N THR A 123 -18.13 9.84 -1.58
CA THR A 123 -17.34 10.16 -2.75
C THR A 123 -18.25 10.34 -3.96
N SER A 124 -17.77 10.98 -4.99
CA SER A 124 -18.51 11.13 -6.25
C SER A 124 -18.89 9.80 -6.93
N MET A 125 -18.20 8.70 -6.55
CA MET A 125 -18.42 7.36 -7.08
C MET A 125 -19.21 6.43 -6.15
N GLY A 126 -19.71 6.92 -5.01
CA GLY A 126 -20.50 6.12 -4.07
C GLY A 126 -20.04 6.25 -2.61
N ASN A 127 -20.58 5.37 -1.76
CA ASN A 127 -20.28 5.34 -0.34
C ASN A 127 -19.07 4.44 -0.05
N ASP A 128 -17.92 5.05 0.10
CA ASP A 128 -16.72 4.42 0.63
C ASP A 128 -16.70 4.48 2.16
N TYR A 129 -15.86 3.66 2.76
CA TYR A 129 -15.65 3.65 4.20
C TYR A 129 -14.19 3.88 4.52
N VAL A 130 -13.93 4.59 5.61
CA VAL A 130 -12.59 4.78 6.13
C VAL A 130 -12.49 4.13 7.51
N CYS A 131 -11.64 3.14 7.63
CA CYS A 131 -11.25 2.58 8.91
C CYS A 131 -10.13 3.45 9.49
N VAL A 132 -10.37 4.02 10.65
CA VAL A 132 -9.42 4.83 11.40
C VAL A 132 -8.92 4.00 12.57
N ILE A 133 -7.62 3.72 12.59
CA ILE A 133 -6.93 2.89 13.58
C ILE A 133 -6.03 3.79 14.40
N LYS A 134 -6.30 3.90 15.69
CA LYS A 134 -5.47 4.64 16.65
C LYS A 134 -4.55 3.66 17.38
N CYS A 135 -3.25 3.95 17.43
CA CYS A 135 -2.24 3.11 18.07
C CYS A 135 -1.73 3.72 19.37
N ILE A 136 -1.07 2.90 20.20
CA ILE A 136 -0.48 3.31 21.50
C ILE A 136 0.53 4.45 21.35
N ASN A 137 1.23 4.54 20.22
CA ASN A 137 2.19 5.61 19.94
C ASN A 137 1.54 6.89 19.37
N ASP A 138 0.25 7.10 19.60
CA ASP A 138 -0.59 8.20 19.10
C ASP A 138 -0.68 8.34 17.59
N LYS A 139 -0.08 7.41 16.84
CA LYS A 139 -0.20 7.39 15.38
C LYS A 139 -1.59 6.92 14.97
N ILE A 140 -2.13 7.59 13.95
CA ILE A 140 -3.42 7.28 13.36
C ILE A 140 -3.20 6.77 11.94
N TYR A 141 -3.66 5.55 11.67
CA TYR A 141 -3.67 4.97 10.34
C TYR A 141 -5.06 5.01 9.75
N LYS A 142 -5.17 5.40 8.47
CA LYS A 142 -6.42 5.43 7.73
C LYS A 142 -6.37 4.42 6.59
N VAL A 143 -7.37 3.55 6.56
CA VAL A 143 -7.52 2.52 5.52
C VAL A 143 -8.84 2.76 4.80
N HIS A 144 -8.78 2.95 3.50
CA HIS A 144 -9.96 3.02 2.65
C HIS A 144 -10.50 1.61 2.42
N LEU A 145 -11.79 1.43 2.62
CA LEU A 145 -12.49 0.16 2.49
C LEU A 145 -13.61 0.30 1.46
N PRO A 146 -13.72 -0.64 0.53
CA PRO A 146 -14.74 -0.58 -0.52
C PRO A 146 -16.15 -0.88 0.00
N SER A 147 -16.27 -1.44 1.20
CA SER A 147 -17.59 -1.77 1.78
C SER A 147 -17.60 -1.68 3.31
N LYS A 148 -18.82 -1.50 3.86
CA LYS A 148 -19.05 -1.52 5.31
C LYS A 148 -18.75 -2.90 5.93
N SER A 149 -18.99 -3.98 5.18
CA SER A 149 -18.73 -5.36 5.63
C SER A 149 -17.26 -5.60 5.94
N ASN A 150 -16.34 -5.05 5.10
CA ASN A 150 -14.91 -5.13 5.32
C ASN A 150 -14.51 -4.41 6.63
N GLY A 151 -15.15 -3.28 6.93
CA GLY A 151 -14.94 -2.58 8.18
C GLY A 151 -15.41 -3.38 9.38
N LYS A 152 -16.62 -3.97 9.31
CA LYS A 152 -17.13 -4.85 10.36
C LYS A 152 -16.22 -6.06 10.59
N ALA A 153 -15.64 -6.64 9.54
CA ALA A 153 -14.70 -7.75 9.67
C ALA A 153 -13.45 -7.36 10.47
N ILE A 154 -12.90 -6.16 10.26
CA ILE A 154 -11.77 -5.64 11.05
C ILE A 154 -12.18 -5.37 12.50
N GLN A 155 -13.36 -4.80 12.73
CA GLN A 155 -13.85 -4.56 14.09
C GLN A 155 -14.09 -5.85 14.87
N ASN A 156 -14.65 -6.86 14.22
CA ASN A 156 -14.89 -8.17 14.84
C ASN A 156 -13.57 -8.90 15.14
N TRP A 157 -12.57 -8.74 14.29
CA TRP A 157 -11.24 -9.24 14.55
C TRP A 157 -10.59 -8.54 15.75
N PHE A 158 -10.81 -7.24 15.92
CA PHE A 158 -10.22 -6.46 17.00
C PHE A 158 -10.86 -6.74 18.37
N LYS A 159 -12.15 -7.06 18.44
CA LYS A 159 -12.85 -7.45 19.69
C LYS A 159 -12.36 -8.79 20.21
#